data_f4e81d743939648748c5a1b661389130
#
_entry.id   f4e81d743939648748c5a1b661389130
#
_cell.length_a   1.000
_cell.length_b   1.000
_cell.length_c   1.000
_cell.angle_alpha   90.00
_cell.angle_beta   90.00
_cell.angle_gamma   90.00
#
_symmetry.space_group_name_H-M   'P 1'
#
loop_
_entity.id
_entity.type
_entity.pdbx_description
1 polymer ?
#
loop_
_entity_poly.entity_id
_entity_poly.type
_entity_poly.pdbx_seq_one_letter_code
_entity_poly.pdbx_strand_id
1 'polypeptide(L)'
;MAFLRAARKDEIPAGTIREFQVDGQTLAISNVDGTFYAIHNTCLHRGGPLGEGVLNGKVVTCPWHGWQYDVTSGKAAMNPAVAVACFPLEVRGEDIWVDCG
;
A
#
# COMPACT_ATOMS: atom_id res chain seq x y z
N MET A 1 6.53 15.92 10.83
CA MET A 1 5.68 14.89 10.27
C MET A 1 4.37 15.49 9.86
N ALA A 2 4.02 15.33 8.59
CA ALA A 2 2.84 15.95 8.06
C ALA A 2 2.17 15.04 7.05
N PHE A 3 0.85 15.10 7.03
CA PHE A 3 0.08 14.41 6.01
C PHE A 3 0.18 15.19 4.71
N LEU A 4 0.50 14.48 3.63
CA LEU A 4 0.56 15.03 2.30
C LEU A 4 -0.51 14.37 1.44
N ARG A 5 -1.10 15.13 0.52
CA ARG A 5 -2.09 14.57 -0.38
C ARG A 5 -1.42 13.58 -1.33
N ALA A 6 -1.91 12.35 -1.33
CA ALA A 6 -1.32 11.28 -2.13
C ALA A 6 -2.14 10.98 -3.38
N ALA A 7 -3.48 10.93 -3.25
CA ALA A 7 -4.34 10.46 -4.32
C ALA A 7 -5.78 10.90 -4.08
N ARG A 8 -6.65 10.61 -5.05
CA ARG A 8 -8.10 10.71 -4.88
C ARG A 8 -8.65 9.30 -4.63
N LYS A 9 -9.74 9.22 -3.88
CA LYS A 9 -10.37 7.94 -3.59
C LYS A 9 -10.78 7.19 -4.85
N ASP A 10 -11.26 7.92 -5.86
CA ASP A 10 -11.74 7.30 -7.09
C ASP A 10 -10.62 6.74 -7.98
N GLU A 11 -9.37 7.06 -7.67
CA GLU A 11 -8.24 6.47 -8.38
C GLU A 11 -7.95 5.04 -7.93
N ILE A 12 -8.52 4.62 -6.80
CA ILE A 12 -8.27 3.30 -6.23
C ILE A 12 -9.61 2.63 -5.94
N PRO A 13 -10.24 2.01 -6.94
CA PRO A 13 -11.49 1.28 -6.72
C PRO A 13 -11.35 0.16 -5.71
N ALA A 14 -12.45 -0.22 -5.06
CA ALA A 14 -12.44 -1.29 -4.07
C ALA A 14 -11.85 -2.57 -4.67
N GLY A 15 -11.00 -3.23 -3.91
CA GLY A 15 -10.32 -4.46 -4.34
C GLY A 15 -9.09 -4.24 -5.19
N THR A 16 -8.58 -3.00 -5.27
CA THR A 16 -7.37 -2.70 -6.05
C THR A 16 -6.27 -2.08 -5.20
N ILE A 17 -5.05 -2.15 -5.72
CA ILE A 17 -3.87 -1.52 -5.13
C ILE A 17 -3.13 -0.81 -6.26
N ARG A 18 -2.57 0.37 -5.97
CA ARG A 18 -1.87 1.18 -6.97
C ARG A 18 -0.68 1.88 -6.36
N GLU A 19 0.27 2.25 -7.22
CA GLU A 19 1.46 3.00 -6.83
C GLU A 19 1.19 4.49 -6.86
N PHE A 20 1.71 5.19 -5.85
CA PHE A 20 1.68 6.66 -5.81
C PHE A 20 3.00 7.17 -5.25
N GLN A 21 3.48 8.28 -5.81
CA GLN A 21 4.66 8.93 -5.26
C GLN A 21 4.26 10.05 -4.33
N VAL A 22 4.79 10.00 -3.11
CA VAL A 22 4.51 11.00 -2.08
C VAL A 22 5.83 11.38 -1.43
N ASP A 23 6.20 12.64 -1.55
CA ASP A 23 7.42 13.18 -0.94
C ASP A 23 8.66 12.38 -1.29
N GLY A 24 8.81 12.02 -2.56
CA GLY A 24 9.98 11.28 -3.05
C GLY A 24 9.97 9.79 -2.75
N GLN A 25 8.93 9.29 -2.11
CA GLN A 25 8.77 7.86 -1.84
C GLN A 25 7.65 7.28 -2.69
N THR A 26 7.82 6.04 -3.12
CA THR A 26 6.76 5.32 -3.81
C THR A 26 6.01 4.45 -2.82
N LEU A 27 4.70 4.66 -2.72
CA LEU A 27 3.83 3.95 -1.80
C LEU A 27 2.84 3.09 -2.59
N ALA A 28 2.46 1.96 -1.99
CA ALA A 28 1.37 1.15 -2.50
C ALA A 28 0.13 1.44 -1.65
N ILE A 29 -0.88 2.03 -2.26
CA ILE A 29 -2.14 2.35 -1.57
C ILE A 29 -3.21 1.39 -2.05
N SER A 30 -3.84 0.72 -1.11
CA SER A 30 -4.85 -0.29 -1.39
C SER A 30 -6.21 0.16 -0.87
N ASN A 31 -7.25 -0.33 -1.54
CA ASN A 31 -8.63 -0.14 -1.12
C ASN A 31 -9.20 -1.51 -0.77
N VAL A 32 -9.25 -1.80 0.53
CA VAL A 32 -9.80 -3.05 1.04
C VAL A 32 -11.23 -2.79 1.48
N ASP A 33 -12.16 -3.07 0.59
CA ASP A 33 -13.59 -2.96 0.88
C ASP A 33 -13.97 -1.56 1.40
N GLY A 34 -13.38 -0.52 0.83
CA GLY A 34 -13.67 0.86 1.18
C GLY A 34 -12.73 1.46 2.22
N THR A 35 -11.84 0.68 2.82
CA THR A 35 -10.83 1.16 3.76
C THR A 35 -9.48 1.21 3.05
N PHE A 36 -8.79 2.34 3.17
CA PHE A 36 -7.51 2.56 2.48
C PHE A 36 -6.34 2.31 3.40
N TYR A 37 -5.29 1.70 2.84
CA TYR A 37 -4.05 1.42 3.56
C TYR A 37 -2.86 1.80 2.67
N ALA A 38 -1.81 2.34 3.29
CA ALA A 38 -0.59 2.72 2.59
C ALA A 38 0.58 1.92 3.15
N ILE A 39 1.29 1.22 2.27
CA ILE A 39 2.50 0.48 2.62
C ILE A 39 3.61 0.88 1.67
N HIS A 40 4.85 0.57 2.06
CA HIS A 40 5.99 0.78 1.18
C HIS A 40 5.84 -0.07 -0.07
N ASN A 41 6.16 0.50 -1.22
CA ASN A 41 5.91 -0.16 -2.51
C ASN A 41 6.90 -1.28 -2.83
N THR A 42 8.04 -1.33 -2.17
CA THR A 42 9.13 -2.24 -2.53
C THR A 42 9.01 -3.56 -1.78
N CYS A 43 8.87 -4.65 -2.52
CA CYS A 43 8.89 -6.00 -1.96
C CYS A 43 10.27 -6.29 -1.38
N LEU A 44 10.33 -6.83 -0.17
CA LEU A 44 11.59 -7.12 0.50
C LEU A 44 12.39 -8.25 -0.16
N HIS A 45 11.73 -9.09 -0.95
CA HIS A 45 12.40 -10.22 -1.60
C HIS A 45 13.33 -9.76 -2.71
N ARG A 46 12.81 -9.03 -3.70
CA ARG A 46 13.58 -8.63 -4.87
C ARG A 46 13.31 -7.20 -5.32
N GLY A 47 12.67 -6.40 -4.46
CA GLY A 47 12.34 -5.03 -4.80
C GLY A 47 11.20 -4.87 -5.79
N GLY A 48 10.36 -5.89 -5.96
CA GLY A 48 9.24 -5.82 -6.87
C GLY A 48 8.22 -4.78 -6.45
N PRO A 49 7.50 -4.17 -7.41
CA PRO A 49 6.55 -3.10 -7.12
C PRO A 49 5.23 -3.65 -6.60
N LEU A 50 5.01 -3.56 -5.28
CA LEU A 50 3.78 -4.08 -4.67
C LEU A 50 2.51 -3.42 -5.22
N GLY A 51 2.60 -2.14 -5.58
CA GLY A 51 1.45 -1.42 -6.15
C GLY A 51 1.04 -1.90 -7.53
N GLU A 52 1.87 -2.69 -8.20
CA GLU A 52 1.51 -3.32 -9.47
C GLU A 52 1.06 -4.77 -9.28
N GLY A 53 1.00 -5.23 -8.03
CA GLY A 53 0.57 -6.58 -7.73
C GLY A 53 -0.94 -6.74 -7.76
N VAL A 54 -1.38 -7.88 -7.27
CA VAL A 54 -2.81 -8.22 -7.23
C VAL A 54 -3.27 -8.20 -5.79
N LEU A 55 -4.31 -7.42 -5.50
CA LEU A 55 -4.93 -7.37 -4.18
C LEU A 55 -6.08 -8.39 -4.13
N ASN A 56 -6.03 -9.25 -3.12
CA ASN A 56 -7.09 -10.22 -2.86
C ASN A 56 -7.48 -10.10 -1.39
N GLY A 57 -8.65 -9.52 -1.13
CA GLY A 57 -9.04 -9.16 0.22
C GLY A 57 -8.07 -8.12 0.78
N LYS A 58 -7.35 -8.48 1.84
CA LYS A 58 -6.34 -7.60 2.46
C LYS A 58 -4.92 -8.03 2.15
N VAL A 59 -4.73 -8.96 1.20
CA VAL A 59 -3.41 -9.51 0.87
C VAL A 59 -3.04 -9.09 -0.53
N VAL A 60 -1.86 -8.46 -0.67
CA VAL A 60 -1.29 -8.15 -1.97
C VAL A 60 -0.25 -9.20 -2.33
N THR A 61 -0.28 -9.65 -3.60
CA THR A 61 0.72 -10.56 -4.14
C THR A 61 1.69 -9.77 -4.99
N CYS A 62 2.97 -9.82 -4.64
CA CYS A 62 4.03 -9.18 -5.41
C CYS A 62 4.07 -9.78 -6.82
N PRO A 63 4.15 -8.95 -7.89
CA PRO A 63 4.21 -9.47 -9.26
C PRO A 63 5.52 -10.21 -9.55
N TRP A 64 6.55 -10.03 -8.68
CA TRP A 64 7.82 -10.72 -8.81
C TRP A 64 7.88 -11.85 -7.79
N HIS A 65 7.83 -13.10 -8.22
CA HIS A 65 7.99 -14.31 -7.40
C HIS A 65 6.87 -14.60 -6.40
N GLY A 66 5.79 -13.80 -6.37
CA GLY A 66 4.58 -14.17 -5.65
C GLY A 66 4.60 -14.01 -4.13
N TRP A 67 5.54 -13.23 -3.56
CA TRP A 67 5.50 -12.92 -2.13
C TRP A 67 4.22 -12.17 -1.80
N GLN A 68 3.63 -12.48 -0.66
CA GLN A 68 2.36 -11.90 -0.24
C GLN A 68 2.51 -11.11 1.04
N TYR A 69 1.80 -9.99 1.12
CA TYR A 69 1.82 -9.10 2.28
C TYR A 69 0.41 -8.72 2.68
N ASP A 70 0.18 -8.64 4.00
CA ASP A 70 -1.05 -8.10 4.55
C ASP A 70 -0.96 -6.57 4.51
N VAL A 71 -1.79 -5.92 3.71
CA VAL A 71 -1.71 -4.46 3.53
C VAL A 71 -2.12 -3.69 4.79
N THR A 72 -2.83 -4.33 5.73
CA THR A 72 -3.24 -3.66 6.97
C THR A 72 -2.11 -3.56 7.99
N SER A 73 -1.09 -4.41 7.87
CA SER A 73 0.02 -4.45 8.83
C SER A 73 1.39 -4.36 8.17
N GLY A 74 1.46 -4.63 6.86
CA GLY A 74 2.73 -4.71 6.14
C GLY A 74 3.45 -6.03 6.31
N LYS A 75 2.91 -6.96 7.11
CA LYS A 75 3.59 -8.22 7.39
C LYS A 75 3.50 -9.18 6.22
N ALA A 76 4.63 -9.87 5.95
CA ALA A 76 4.65 -10.92 4.94
C ALA A 76 3.80 -12.09 5.41
N ALA A 77 2.96 -12.63 4.53
CA ALA A 77 2.04 -13.70 4.90
C ALA A 77 2.77 -14.98 5.29
N MET A 78 3.91 -15.27 4.65
CA MET A 78 4.69 -16.48 4.90
C MET A 78 5.56 -16.38 6.14
N ASN A 79 5.89 -15.16 6.58
CA ASN A 79 6.77 -14.94 7.73
C ASN A 79 6.44 -13.59 8.37
N PRO A 80 5.62 -13.57 9.44
CA PRO A 80 5.22 -12.31 10.08
C PRO A 80 6.36 -11.50 10.69
N ALA A 81 7.55 -12.08 10.83
CA ALA A 81 8.72 -11.34 11.29
C ALA A 81 9.28 -10.43 10.20
N VAL A 82 8.89 -10.63 8.94
CA VAL A 82 9.28 -9.80 7.82
C VAL A 82 8.11 -8.89 7.48
N ALA A 83 8.36 -7.59 7.43
CA ALA A 83 7.30 -6.62 7.15
C ALA A 83 7.84 -5.44 6.37
N VAL A 84 6.99 -4.87 5.50
CA VAL A 84 7.25 -3.58 4.90
C VAL A 84 6.63 -2.49 5.77
N ALA A 85 7.13 -1.27 5.65
CA ALA A 85 6.62 -0.15 6.44
C ALA A 85 5.16 0.15 6.08
N CYS A 86 4.36 0.45 7.10
CA CYS A 86 3.02 0.99 6.93
C CYS A 86 3.05 2.48 7.29
N PHE A 87 2.24 3.26 6.59
CA PHE A 87 2.19 4.71 6.80
C PHE A 87 0.80 5.14 7.27
N PRO A 88 0.73 6.09 8.21
CA PRO A 88 -0.56 6.65 8.62
C PRO A 88 -1.28 7.26 7.41
N LEU A 89 -2.58 7.01 7.32
CA LEU A 89 -3.38 7.45 6.19
C LEU A 89 -4.69 8.03 6.71
N GLU A 90 -5.11 9.16 6.13
CA GLU A 90 -6.40 9.77 6.41
C GLU A 90 -7.13 10.01 5.10
N VAL A 91 -8.44 9.85 5.15
CA VAL A 91 -9.32 10.25 4.06
C VAL A 91 -9.97 11.57 4.45
N ARG A 92 -9.79 12.59 3.61
CA ARG A 92 -10.38 13.92 3.81
C ARG A 92 -11.24 14.26 2.60
N GLY A 93 -12.56 14.13 2.74
CA GLY A 93 -13.47 14.30 1.60
C GLY A 93 -13.19 13.24 0.55
N GLU A 94 -12.81 13.67 -0.65
CA GLU A 94 -12.49 12.76 -1.76
C GLU A 94 -11.00 12.49 -1.89
N ASP A 95 -10.18 13.01 -0.98
CA ASP A 95 -8.72 12.90 -1.07
C ASP A 95 -8.16 11.98 -0.02
N ILE A 96 -7.05 11.32 -0.38
CA ILE A 96 -6.29 10.44 0.49
C ILE A 96 -5.01 11.17 0.86
N TRP A 97 -4.73 11.26 2.16
CA TRP A 97 -3.56 11.92 2.71
C TRP A 97 -2.73 10.90 3.47
N VAL A 98 -1.42 10.94 3.29
CA VAL A 98 -0.50 9.99 3.91
C VAL A 98 0.65 10.74 4.57
N ASP A 99 1.06 10.26 5.73
CA ASP A 99 2.24 10.75 6.43
C ASP A 99 3.38 9.76 6.18
N CYS A 100 4.34 10.16 5.36
CA CYS A 100 5.48 9.31 5.01
C CYS A 100 6.69 9.53 5.93
N GLY A 101 6.51 10.28 6.96
CA GLY A 101 7.61 10.62 7.86
C GLY A 101 8.09 12.06 7.71
#